data_cfdfd84924ad82656e2bf5a0f7ffed8d
#
_entry.id   cfdfd84924ad82656e2bf5a0f7ffed8d
#
_cell.length_a   1.000
_cell.length_b   1.000
_cell.length_c   1.000
_cell.angle_alpha   90.00
_cell.angle_beta   90.00
_cell.angle_gamma   90.00
#
_symmetry.space_group_name_H-M   'P 1'
#
loop_
_entity.id
_entity.type
_entity.pdbx_description
1 polymer ?
#
loop_
_entity_poly.entity_id
_entity_poly.type
_entity_poly.pdbx_seq_one_letter_code
_entity_poly.pdbx_strand_id
1 'polypeptide(L)'
;MDFNDTPTEATYRAKAHEFLASHAPSKKLPQQDLASQLSQVELLKAAKTWQSLKADHGFACITWPKEFGGPGGSAMESVIFAQEEEQFDIPLGIFQVSLGICMPTVIKLGREDVKQRFVKPALRGEEIWCQLFSEPAAGS
;
A
#
# COMPACT_ATOMS: atom_id res chain seq x y z
N MET A 1 -10.99 -9.93 26.40
CA MET A 1 -10.98 -9.66 24.94
C MET A 1 -9.91 -10.56 24.38
N ASP A 2 -10.25 -11.46 23.47
CA ASP A 2 -9.27 -12.36 22.83
C ASP A 2 -8.64 -11.63 21.64
N PHE A 3 -7.31 -11.51 21.63
CA PHE A 3 -6.54 -10.85 20.58
C PHE A 3 -5.85 -11.86 19.66
N ASN A 4 -6.17 -13.14 19.78
CA ASN A 4 -5.61 -14.16 18.92
C ASN A 4 -6.31 -14.17 17.56
N ASP A 5 -5.55 -14.45 16.51
CA ASP A 5 -6.11 -14.65 15.19
C ASP A 5 -7.09 -15.82 15.17
N THR A 6 -8.18 -15.67 14.48
CA THR A 6 -9.01 -16.81 14.08
C THR A 6 -8.23 -17.75 13.14
N PRO A 7 -8.64 -19.01 12.94
CA PRO A 7 -7.96 -19.91 12.01
C PRO A 7 -7.81 -19.35 10.58
N THR A 8 -8.81 -18.58 10.12
CA THR A 8 -8.78 -17.95 8.79
C THR A 8 -7.76 -16.81 8.77
N GLU A 9 -7.73 -15.98 9.80
CA GLU A 9 -6.78 -14.87 9.94
C GLU A 9 -5.34 -15.39 10.08
N ALA A 10 -5.12 -16.44 10.87
CA ALA A 10 -3.81 -17.09 11.00
C ALA A 10 -3.31 -17.63 9.65
N THR A 11 -4.21 -18.23 8.85
CA THR A 11 -3.87 -18.69 7.49
C THR A 11 -3.48 -17.52 6.58
N TYR A 12 -4.23 -16.42 6.64
CA TYR A 12 -3.91 -15.22 5.87
C TYR A 12 -2.59 -14.60 6.32
N ARG A 13 -2.33 -14.52 7.63
CA ARG A 13 -1.06 -14.04 8.19
C ARG A 13 0.13 -14.86 7.69
N ALA A 14 0.02 -16.20 7.72
CA ALA A 14 1.07 -17.08 7.22
C ALA A 14 1.37 -16.81 5.73
N LYS A 15 0.34 -16.64 4.90
CA LYS A 15 0.48 -16.29 3.49
C LYS A 15 1.13 -14.93 3.28
N ALA A 16 0.73 -13.92 4.06
CA ALA A 16 1.30 -12.58 4.02
C ALA A 16 2.79 -12.61 4.42
N HIS A 17 3.11 -13.31 5.50
CA HIS A 17 4.49 -13.47 5.97
C HIS A 17 5.37 -14.19 4.94
N GLU A 18 4.90 -15.27 4.33
CA GLU A 18 5.62 -16.00 3.27
C GLU A 18 5.95 -15.09 2.08
N PHE A 19 4.96 -14.31 1.62
CA PHE A 19 5.18 -13.31 0.57
C PHE A 19 6.25 -12.30 0.95
N LEU A 20 6.14 -11.72 2.13
CA LEU A 20 7.07 -10.70 2.62
C LEU A 20 8.49 -11.26 2.79
N ALA A 21 8.63 -12.41 3.43
CA ALA A 21 9.92 -13.08 3.64
C ALA A 21 10.62 -13.47 2.34
N SER A 22 9.85 -13.74 1.28
CA SER A 22 10.38 -14.10 -0.03
C SER A 22 10.83 -12.90 -0.87
N HIS A 23 10.32 -11.68 -0.58
CA HIS A 23 10.48 -10.52 -1.47
C HIS A 23 11.08 -9.29 -0.80
N ALA A 24 11.15 -9.24 0.52
CA ALA A 24 11.64 -8.08 1.26
C ALA A 24 12.71 -8.47 2.29
N PRO A 25 13.73 -7.64 2.51
CA PRO A 25 14.68 -7.85 3.58
C PRO A 25 14.02 -7.63 4.94
N SER A 26 14.27 -8.52 5.91
CA SER A 26 13.84 -8.32 7.29
C SER A 26 14.57 -7.13 7.91
N LYS A 27 13.89 -6.32 8.70
CA LYS A 27 14.54 -5.26 9.49
C LYS A 27 15.56 -5.86 10.44
N LYS A 28 16.81 -5.53 10.24
CA LYS A 28 17.91 -6.04 11.10
C LYS A 28 18.10 -5.21 12.37
N LEU A 29 17.81 -3.90 12.31
CA LEU A 29 17.93 -2.97 13.45
C LEU A 29 16.96 -1.79 13.24
N PRO A 30 16.38 -1.21 14.32
CA PRO A 30 15.47 -0.08 14.24
C PRO A 30 16.08 1.21 13.64
N GLN A 31 17.41 1.27 13.54
CA GLN A 31 18.17 2.47 13.10
C GLN A 31 18.69 2.40 11.66
N GLN A 32 18.45 1.32 10.94
CA GLN A 32 18.83 1.17 9.53
C GLN A 32 17.57 1.08 8.69
N ASP A 33 16.96 2.23 8.46
CA ASP A 33 15.84 2.38 7.54
C ASP A 33 16.37 2.50 6.12
N LEU A 34 15.90 1.64 5.21
CA LEU A 34 16.22 1.69 3.77
C LEU A 34 16.01 3.11 3.21
N ALA A 35 14.98 3.79 3.69
CA ALA A 35 14.66 5.15 3.27
C ALA A 35 15.79 6.15 3.58
N SER A 36 16.56 5.94 4.66
CA SER A 36 17.67 6.82 5.04
C SER A 36 18.95 6.58 4.23
N GLN A 37 19.04 5.46 3.52
CA GLN A 37 20.24 5.05 2.77
C GLN A 37 20.13 5.35 1.27
N LEU A 38 18.93 5.62 0.77
CA LEU A 38 18.66 5.84 -0.64
C LEU A 38 18.46 7.33 -0.95
N SER A 39 18.88 7.74 -2.14
CA SER A 39 18.45 9.02 -2.68
C SER A 39 16.94 9.02 -2.93
N GLN A 40 16.33 10.19 -3.05
CA GLN A 40 14.89 10.31 -3.31
C GLN A 40 14.46 9.57 -4.59
N VAL A 41 15.31 9.58 -5.63
CA VAL A 41 15.04 8.90 -6.90
C VAL A 41 15.06 7.38 -6.72
N GLU A 42 16.05 6.85 -6.01
CA GLU A 42 16.17 5.43 -5.72
C GLU A 42 15.03 4.95 -4.82
N LEU A 43 14.69 5.73 -3.80
CA LEU A 43 13.58 5.46 -2.90
C LEU A 43 12.25 5.39 -3.67
N LEU A 44 12.00 6.34 -4.56
CA LEU A 44 10.79 6.35 -5.40
C LEU A 44 10.74 5.12 -6.31
N LYS A 45 11.87 4.75 -6.93
CA LYS A 45 11.95 3.57 -7.77
C LYS A 45 11.68 2.29 -6.97
N ALA A 46 12.30 2.15 -5.80
CA ALA A 46 12.08 1.01 -4.91
C ALA A 46 10.61 0.91 -4.47
N ALA A 47 10.00 2.03 -4.09
CA ALA A 47 8.60 2.09 -3.68
C ALA A 47 7.64 1.70 -4.83
N LYS A 48 7.88 2.17 -6.05
CA LYS A 48 7.08 1.78 -7.22
C LYS A 48 7.21 0.28 -7.53
N THR A 49 8.42 -0.26 -7.47
CA THR A 49 8.66 -1.69 -7.66
C THR A 49 7.94 -2.51 -6.60
N TRP A 50 8.03 -2.10 -5.34
CA TRP A 50 7.35 -2.77 -4.23
C TRP A 50 5.82 -2.72 -4.38
N GLN A 51 5.27 -1.57 -4.71
CA GLN A 51 3.83 -1.40 -4.89
C GLN A 51 3.30 -2.25 -6.05
N SER A 52 4.01 -2.30 -7.18
CA SER A 52 3.66 -3.17 -8.30
C SER A 52 3.70 -4.66 -7.92
N LEU A 53 4.73 -5.07 -7.19
CA LEU A 53 4.88 -6.43 -6.70
C LEU A 53 3.71 -6.84 -5.76
N LYS A 54 3.33 -5.96 -4.83
CA LYS A 54 2.13 -6.17 -3.99
C LYS A 54 0.86 -6.32 -4.85
N ALA A 55 0.73 -5.53 -5.89
CA ALA A 55 -0.42 -5.60 -6.78
C ALA A 55 -0.48 -6.94 -7.52
N ASP A 56 0.64 -7.43 -8.04
CA ASP A 56 0.74 -8.69 -8.75
C ASP A 56 0.41 -9.90 -7.87
N HIS A 57 0.67 -9.81 -6.57
CA HIS A 57 0.41 -10.87 -5.58
C HIS A 57 -0.89 -10.67 -4.78
N GLY A 58 -1.68 -9.63 -5.06
CA GLY A 58 -2.96 -9.36 -4.39
C GLY A 58 -2.82 -8.80 -2.97
N PHE A 59 -1.73 -8.12 -2.67
CA PHE A 59 -1.48 -7.45 -1.39
C PHE A 59 -1.53 -5.91 -1.47
N ALA A 60 -1.79 -5.35 -2.65
CA ALA A 60 -2.03 -3.92 -2.79
C ALA A 60 -3.50 -3.59 -2.58
N CYS A 61 -3.79 -2.53 -1.81
CA CYS A 61 -5.15 -2.02 -1.61
C CYS A 61 -6.16 -3.14 -1.29
N ILE A 62 -5.87 -3.95 -0.28
CA ILE A 62 -6.53 -5.23 0.03
C ILE A 62 -8.05 -5.12 0.08
N THR A 63 -8.58 -4.01 0.60
CA THR A 63 -10.03 -3.78 0.72
C THR A 63 -10.71 -3.27 -0.54
N TRP A 64 -9.95 -2.95 -1.60
CA TRP A 64 -10.54 -2.39 -2.81
C TRP A 64 -11.27 -3.45 -3.64
N PRO A 65 -12.34 -3.05 -4.35
CA PRO A 65 -13.08 -3.92 -5.25
C PRO A 65 -12.21 -4.53 -6.35
N LYS A 66 -12.52 -5.76 -6.75
CA LYS A 66 -11.80 -6.49 -7.81
C LYS A 66 -11.83 -5.77 -9.15
N GLU A 67 -12.91 -5.07 -9.46
CA GLU A 67 -13.06 -4.28 -10.69
C GLU A 67 -11.99 -3.17 -10.82
N PHE A 68 -11.48 -2.67 -9.68
CA PHE A 68 -10.39 -1.69 -9.63
C PHE A 68 -9.01 -2.30 -9.41
N GLY A 69 -8.90 -3.63 -9.42
CA GLY A 69 -7.63 -4.34 -9.27
C GLY A 69 -7.27 -4.72 -7.85
N GLY A 70 -8.09 -4.38 -6.85
CA GLY A 70 -7.95 -4.86 -5.48
C GLY A 70 -8.41 -6.31 -5.34
N PRO A 71 -7.98 -7.05 -4.30
CA PRO A 71 -8.43 -8.42 -4.07
C PRO A 71 -9.85 -8.52 -3.50
N GLY A 72 -10.43 -7.43 -3.00
CA GLY A 72 -11.75 -7.42 -2.34
C GLY A 72 -11.71 -8.10 -0.97
N GLY A 73 -10.60 -8.02 -0.29
CA GLY A 73 -10.39 -8.58 1.03
C GLY A 73 -11.04 -7.78 2.16
N SER A 74 -10.96 -8.31 3.37
CA SER A 74 -11.52 -7.70 4.57
C SER A 74 -10.63 -6.59 5.16
N ALA A 75 -11.20 -5.76 6.01
CA ALA A 75 -10.43 -4.78 6.77
C ALA A 75 -9.40 -5.47 7.70
N MET A 76 -9.75 -6.64 8.26
CA MET A 76 -8.85 -7.40 9.12
C MET A 76 -7.64 -7.94 8.34
N GLU A 77 -7.84 -8.45 7.12
CA GLU A 77 -6.73 -8.84 6.25
C GLU A 77 -5.78 -7.68 5.95
N SER A 78 -6.32 -6.48 5.75
CA SER A 78 -5.50 -5.27 5.58
C SER A 78 -4.68 -4.93 6.83
N VAL A 79 -5.27 -5.08 8.01
CA VAL A 79 -4.56 -4.88 9.30
C VAL A 79 -3.48 -5.92 9.49
N ILE A 80 -3.78 -7.20 9.26
CA ILE A 80 -2.82 -8.31 9.37
C ILE A 80 -1.64 -8.08 8.43
N PHE A 81 -1.90 -7.73 7.17
CA PHE A 81 -0.84 -7.46 6.20
C PHE A 81 0.06 -6.30 6.66
N ALA A 82 -0.52 -5.20 7.15
CA ALA A 82 0.23 -4.06 7.64
C ALA A 82 1.13 -4.42 8.84
N GLN A 83 0.63 -5.23 9.77
CA GLN A 83 1.42 -5.73 10.92
C GLN A 83 2.60 -6.59 10.47
N GLU A 84 2.41 -7.46 9.48
CA GLU A 84 3.49 -8.28 8.92
C GLU A 84 4.49 -7.41 8.13
N GLU A 85 3.98 -6.49 7.31
CA GLU A 85 4.79 -5.59 6.48
C GLU A 85 5.73 -4.71 7.34
N GLU A 86 5.30 -4.30 8.52
CA GLU A 86 6.10 -3.47 9.44
C GLU A 86 7.41 -4.14 9.92
N GLN A 87 7.48 -5.47 9.85
CA GLN A 87 8.66 -6.23 10.25
C GLN A 87 9.77 -6.23 9.17
N PHE A 88 9.50 -5.70 7.99
CA PHE A 88 10.41 -5.71 6.84
C PHE A 88 10.89 -4.31 6.48
N ASP A 89 12.11 -4.24 5.93
CA ASP A 89 12.74 -2.99 5.53
C ASP A 89 12.33 -2.64 4.09
N ILE A 90 11.24 -1.91 3.96
CA ILE A 90 10.60 -1.55 2.70
C ILE A 90 10.24 -0.07 2.67
N PRO A 91 10.16 0.57 1.50
CA PRO A 91 9.86 1.99 1.36
C PRO A 91 8.37 2.26 1.58
N LEU A 92 7.96 2.43 2.83
CA LEU A 92 6.59 2.78 3.22
C LEU A 92 6.30 4.28 3.08
N GLY A 93 5.03 4.63 2.98
CA GLY A 93 4.53 6.01 3.10
C GLY A 93 4.40 6.79 1.79
N ILE A 94 5.15 6.48 0.74
CA ILE A 94 5.15 7.25 -0.53
C ILE A 94 3.76 7.29 -1.19
N PHE A 95 2.99 6.21 -1.07
CA PHE A 95 1.66 6.10 -1.68
C PHE A 95 0.52 6.45 -0.72
N GLN A 96 0.80 6.88 0.51
CA GLN A 96 -0.22 7.08 1.54
C GLN A 96 -1.31 8.08 1.13
N VAL A 97 -0.93 9.22 0.57
CA VAL A 97 -1.90 10.22 0.10
C VAL A 97 -2.62 9.71 -1.15
N SER A 98 -1.88 9.16 -2.11
CA SER A 98 -2.44 8.67 -3.36
C SER A 98 -3.48 7.56 -3.14
N LEU A 99 -3.11 6.50 -2.41
CA LEU A 99 -3.94 5.30 -2.25
C LEU A 99 -4.86 5.36 -1.02
N GLY A 100 -4.51 6.15 0.00
CA GLY A 100 -5.31 6.28 1.21
C GLY A 100 -6.36 7.39 1.15
N ILE A 101 -6.18 8.40 0.30
CA ILE A 101 -7.07 9.56 0.25
C ILE A 101 -7.59 9.84 -1.16
N CYS A 102 -6.69 10.06 -2.14
CA CYS A 102 -7.10 10.48 -3.48
C CYS A 102 -7.91 9.40 -4.20
N MET A 103 -7.38 8.19 -4.28
CA MET A 103 -8.04 7.11 -5.02
C MET A 103 -9.34 6.62 -4.40
N PRO A 104 -9.50 6.46 -3.07
CA PRO A 104 -10.80 6.18 -2.47
C PRO A 104 -11.87 7.23 -2.82
N THR A 105 -11.48 8.50 -2.89
CA THR A 105 -12.38 9.57 -3.33
C THR A 105 -12.77 9.41 -4.79
N VAL A 106 -11.80 9.12 -5.67
CA VAL A 106 -12.06 8.85 -7.10
C VAL A 106 -12.97 7.63 -7.28
N ILE A 107 -12.70 6.53 -6.57
CA ILE A 107 -13.53 5.31 -6.61
C ILE A 107 -14.98 5.62 -6.21
N LYS A 108 -15.18 6.42 -5.17
CA LYS A 108 -16.49 6.71 -4.63
C LYS A 108 -17.27 7.76 -5.44
N LEU A 109 -16.61 8.82 -5.90
CA LEU A 109 -17.23 10.02 -6.43
C LEU A 109 -16.82 10.35 -7.87
N GLY A 110 -15.79 9.72 -8.40
CA GLY A 110 -15.26 10.00 -9.73
C GLY A 110 -16.22 9.54 -10.84
N ARG A 111 -16.10 10.18 -12.01
CA ARG A 111 -16.76 9.71 -13.23
C ARG A 111 -16.15 8.38 -13.66
N GLU A 112 -16.91 7.58 -14.39
CA GLU A 112 -16.49 6.23 -14.76
C GLU A 112 -15.23 6.23 -15.65
N ASP A 113 -15.11 7.15 -16.60
CA ASP A 113 -13.93 7.31 -17.43
C ASP A 113 -12.65 7.63 -16.61
N VAL A 114 -12.79 8.44 -15.56
CA VAL A 114 -11.70 8.76 -14.63
C VAL A 114 -11.30 7.53 -13.81
N LYS A 115 -12.27 6.78 -13.28
CA LYS A 115 -11.98 5.54 -12.53
C LYS A 115 -11.22 4.54 -13.39
N GLN A 116 -11.73 4.27 -14.59
CA GLN A 116 -11.15 3.32 -15.53
C GLN A 116 -9.71 3.72 -15.93
N ARG A 117 -9.47 5.03 -16.11
CA ARG A 117 -8.15 5.53 -16.54
C ARG A 117 -7.11 5.51 -15.43
N PHE A 118 -7.48 5.82 -14.18
CA PHE A 118 -6.50 6.18 -13.16
C PHE A 118 -6.40 5.20 -11.98
N VAL A 119 -7.45 4.46 -11.63
CA VAL A 119 -7.43 3.68 -10.39
C VAL A 119 -6.44 2.52 -10.44
N LYS A 120 -6.42 1.74 -11.50
CA LYS A 120 -5.48 0.62 -11.64
C LYS A 120 -4.01 1.07 -11.74
N PRO A 121 -3.64 2.07 -12.58
CA PRO A 121 -2.29 2.59 -12.59
C PRO A 121 -1.82 3.14 -11.24
N ALA A 122 -2.69 3.82 -10.49
CA ALA A 122 -2.36 4.29 -9.15
C ALA A 122 -2.16 3.14 -8.16
N LEU A 123 -3.04 2.12 -8.18
CA LEU A 123 -2.92 0.92 -7.33
C LEU A 123 -1.57 0.22 -7.55
N ARG A 124 -1.09 0.17 -8.79
CA ARG A 124 0.19 -0.44 -9.15
C ARG A 124 1.41 0.45 -8.87
N GLY A 125 1.20 1.70 -8.43
CA GLY A 125 2.27 2.65 -8.21
C GLY A 125 2.87 3.25 -9.49
N GLU A 126 2.24 3.06 -10.63
CA GLU A 126 2.66 3.66 -11.91
C GLU A 126 2.42 5.17 -11.90
N GLU A 127 1.32 5.61 -11.31
CA GLU A 127 0.96 7.01 -11.11
C GLU A 127 0.83 7.32 -9.61
N ILE A 128 1.25 8.51 -9.21
CA ILE A 128 1.15 8.99 -7.83
C ILE A 128 0.33 10.27 -7.84
N TRP A 129 -0.70 10.30 -7.00
CA TRP A 129 -1.59 11.43 -6.84
C TRP A 129 -1.29 12.18 -5.55
N CYS A 130 -1.46 13.49 -5.59
CA CYS A 130 -1.32 14.36 -4.43
C CYS A 130 -2.54 15.26 -4.26
N GLN A 131 -2.66 15.84 -3.07
CA GLN A 131 -3.64 16.88 -2.76
C GLN A 131 -2.96 18.24 -2.80
N LEU A 132 -3.65 19.22 -3.35
CA LEU A 132 -3.18 20.61 -3.44
C LEU A 132 -4.22 21.52 -2.78
N PHE A 133 -4.41 21.37 -1.46
CA PHE A 133 -5.41 22.13 -0.69
C PHE A 133 -4.89 23.45 -0.15
N SER A 134 -3.59 23.51 0.16
CA SER A 134 -2.98 24.72 0.69
C SER A 134 -2.56 25.64 -0.43
N GLU A 135 -2.94 26.91 -0.33
CA GLU A 135 -2.56 27.99 -1.25
C GLU A 135 -1.68 29.01 -0.51
N PRO A 136 -0.89 29.85 -1.23
CA PRO A 136 -0.02 30.83 -0.57
C PRO A 136 -0.75 31.81 0.36
N ALA A 137 -2.03 32.05 0.10
CA ALA A 137 -2.87 32.97 0.89
C ALA A 137 -3.92 32.27 1.76
N ALA A 138 -4.02 30.95 1.70
CA ALA A 138 -5.02 30.18 2.45
C ALA A 138 -4.53 28.74 2.69
N GLY A 139 -4.76 28.26 3.88
CA GLY A 139 -4.36 26.94 4.35
C GLY A 139 -3.98 26.96 5.82
N SER A 140 -3.98 25.79 6.47
CA SER A 140 -3.58 25.64 7.87
C SER A 140 -2.07 25.50 8.00
#